data_6701486c64121e434b6327d11aa4d5c1
#
_entry.id   6701486c64121e434b6327d11aa4d5c1
#
_cell.length_a   1.000
_cell.length_b   1.000
_cell.length_c   1.000
_cell.angle_alpha   90.00
_cell.angle_beta   90.00
_cell.angle_gamma   90.00
#
_symmetry.space_group_name_H-M   'P 1'
#
loop_
_entity.id
_entity.type
_entity.pdbx_description
1 polymer ?
#
loop_
_entity_poly.entity_id
_entity_poly.type
_entity_poly.pdbx_seq_one_letter_code
_entity_poly.pdbx_strand_id
1 'polypeptide(L)'
;MTPWAIRAAGSASLLLALLGLGAGGVLAADDYTLPFYDPRVSLSYGVDRDRTLNRQLDWTGQVWNDGLLHAGRVYDQHSGVDYPMALRSEVAAAKDGTVIDVEGSFGTSQFGTFGNFVLLQHADGRRTLYYHLASAADGGIGVVVGQAVVAGQAIGRSGCSGICYGAHLHFEMLVWNATANAYQPADPLAERRWTTWPGRVPFDASYVRESNSGSEVIRQGQTITHWVEFRNTGGRTWRRDAAVGRIGLGTWSPAWHASRFAAGDWPSSSLATFSDAASVPPDGVGRFTFGLRGSPPLGSYRETFNLVAQSVHWFDHARLGGFYVPILVSNLPSCGPQPGLKAPRVPVC
;
A
#
# COMPACT_ATOMS: atom_id res chain seq x y z
N MET A 1 34.15 18.47 3.95
CA MET A 1 33.29 18.61 2.78
C MET A 1 31.98 19.22 3.27
N THR A 2 31.59 20.38 2.74
CA THR A 2 30.47 21.19 3.24
C THR A 2 29.13 20.51 3.02
N PRO A 3 28.19 20.56 3.99
CA PRO A 3 26.86 19.98 3.81
C PRO A 3 26.07 20.80 2.79
N TRP A 4 25.34 20.10 1.98
CA TRP A 4 24.52 20.60 0.89
C TRP A 4 23.34 21.44 1.40
N ALA A 5 23.34 22.72 1.08
CA ALA A 5 22.15 23.56 1.15
C ALA A 5 21.39 23.42 -0.18
N ILE A 6 20.25 22.75 -0.16
CA ILE A 6 19.30 22.78 -1.28
C ILE A 6 18.75 24.19 -1.39
N ARG A 7 19.04 24.88 -2.49
CA ARG A 7 18.55 26.23 -2.75
C ARG A 7 17.03 26.23 -2.81
N ALA A 8 16.42 27.06 -1.98
CA ALA A 8 15.00 27.35 -2.04
C ALA A 8 14.69 28.13 -3.33
N ALA A 9 13.96 27.52 -4.26
CA ALA A 9 13.31 28.27 -5.32
C ALA A 9 12.12 29.02 -4.70
N GLY A 10 12.18 30.34 -4.74
CA GLY A 10 11.11 31.21 -4.27
C GLY A 10 9.90 31.11 -5.20
N SER A 11 8.76 30.73 -4.63
CA SER A 11 7.46 30.79 -5.29
C SER A 11 6.53 31.69 -4.49
N ALA A 12 5.92 32.62 -5.20
CA ALA A 12 5.01 33.62 -4.67
C ALA A 12 3.78 32.99 -4.02
N SER A 13 3.44 33.54 -2.85
CA SER A 13 2.27 33.19 -2.07
C SER A 13 0.97 33.58 -2.78
N LEU A 14 0.11 32.57 -3.02
CA LEU A 14 -1.31 32.81 -3.28
C LEU A 14 -2.07 32.40 -2.00
N LEU A 15 -2.56 33.41 -1.27
CA LEU A 15 -3.43 33.22 -0.11
C LEU A 15 -4.82 32.79 -0.62
N LEU A 16 -5.22 31.55 -0.32
CA LEU A 16 -6.62 31.17 -0.34
C LEU A 16 -7.07 30.88 1.10
N ALA A 17 -7.89 31.77 1.63
CA ALA A 17 -8.57 31.56 2.89
C ALA A 17 -9.70 30.56 2.69
N LEU A 18 -9.64 29.40 3.35
CA LEU A 18 -10.79 28.51 3.54
C LEU A 18 -11.10 28.42 5.02
N LEU A 19 -12.15 29.12 5.42
CA LEU A 19 -12.89 28.90 6.67
C LEU A 19 -13.71 27.61 6.54
N GLY A 20 -13.39 26.62 7.34
CA GLY A 20 -14.16 25.40 7.47
C GLY A 20 -13.91 24.76 8.83
N LEU A 21 -14.71 25.16 9.82
CA LEU A 21 -14.76 24.52 11.15
C LEU A 21 -15.37 23.12 10.99
N GLY A 22 -14.56 22.08 11.12
CA GLY A 22 -14.96 20.69 11.26
C GLY A 22 -14.30 20.10 12.50
N ALA A 23 -15.10 19.56 13.42
CA ALA A 23 -14.69 18.97 14.69
C ALA A 23 -13.52 18.02 14.55
N GLY A 24 -12.42 18.30 15.25
CA GLY A 24 -11.20 17.55 15.23
C GLY A 24 -11.35 16.19 15.87
N GLY A 25 -11.39 15.14 15.06
CA GLY A 25 -10.92 13.83 15.47
C GLY A 25 -9.40 13.93 15.55
N VAL A 26 -8.84 13.64 16.71
CA VAL A 26 -7.39 13.44 16.86
C VAL A 26 -7.01 12.29 15.94
N LEU A 27 -6.46 12.59 14.76
CA LEU A 27 -5.86 11.59 13.89
C LEU A 27 -4.66 11.04 14.66
N ALA A 28 -4.71 9.75 14.95
CA ALA A 28 -3.58 9.05 15.52
C ALA A 28 -2.32 9.34 14.69
N ALA A 29 -1.20 9.55 15.37
CA ALA A 29 0.04 10.12 14.84
C ALA A 29 0.81 9.17 13.91
N ASP A 30 0.15 8.29 13.16
CA ASP A 30 0.81 7.26 12.40
C ASP A 30 0.26 7.16 11.00
N ASP A 31 0.92 7.87 10.14
CA ASP A 31 0.44 8.02 8.81
C ASP A 31 1.48 7.72 7.74
N TYR A 32 2.61 7.17 8.13
CA TYR A 32 3.60 6.61 7.21
C TYR A 32 3.47 5.10 7.11
N THR A 33 3.54 4.59 5.89
CA THR A 33 3.52 3.16 5.59
C THR A 33 4.85 2.75 4.96
N LEU A 34 5.14 1.47 4.92
CA LEU A 34 6.31 0.99 4.20
C LEU A 34 6.23 1.42 2.73
N PRO A 35 7.35 1.83 2.13
CA PRO A 35 7.40 2.31 0.75
C PRO A 35 7.40 1.18 -0.30
N PHE A 36 6.84 0.03 0.03
CA PHE A 36 6.75 -1.16 -0.83
C PHE A 36 5.67 -2.11 -0.31
N TYR A 37 5.36 -3.17 -1.09
CA TYR A 37 4.34 -4.17 -0.74
C TYR A 37 4.90 -5.57 -0.46
N ASP A 38 6.14 -5.88 -0.87
CA ASP A 38 6.69 -7.23 -0.65
C ASP A 38 6.98 -7.47 0.85
N PRO A 39 6.24 -8.38 1.52
CA PRO A 39 6.41 -8.64 2.94
C PRO A 39 7.73 -9.35 3.30
N ARG A 40 8.49 -9.80 2.28
CA ARG A 40 9.82 -10.43 2.46
C ARG A 40 10.93 -9.41 2.55
N VAL A 41 10.68 -8.18 2.14
CA VAL A 41 11.65 -7.09 2.24
C VAL A 41 11.81 -6.71 3.70
N SER A 42 13.04 -6.76 4.19
CA SER A 42 13.41 -6.39 5.56
C SER A 42 14.44 -5.28 5.53
N LEU A 43 14.56 -4.57 6.63
CA LEU A 43 15.61 -3.58 6.81
C LEU A 43 17.00 -4.21 6.78
N SER A 44 17.93 -3.63 6.03
CA SER A 44 19.34 -4.03 6.07
C SER A 44 20.22 -3.03 6.82
N TYR A 45 19.98 -1.75 6.63
CA TYR A 45 20.71 -0.69 7.30
C TYR A 45 19.77 0.40 7.80
N GLY A 46 20.07 0.93 8.99
CA GLY A 46 19.34 2.05 9.60
C GLY A 46 20.04 3.39 9.40
N VAL A 47 19.46 4.43 9.96
CA VAL A 47 20.04 5.79 9.98
C VAL A 47 21.21 5.82 10.93
N ASP A 48 22.33 6.40 10.48
CA ASP A 48 23.46 6.72 11.37
C ASP A 48 23.11 7.91 12.26
N ARG A 49 23.05 7.69 13.56
CA ARG A 49 22.63 8.70 14.54
C ARG A 49 23.78 9.45 15.21
N ASP A 50 24.99 8.91 15.18
CA ASP A 50 26.04 9.48 16.01
C ASP A 50 26.91 10.53 15.32
N ARG A 51 26.94 10.54 14.01
CA ARG A 51 27.78 11.44 13.19
C ARG A 51 29.29 11.33 13.50
N THR A 52 29.70 10.38 14.30
CA THR A 52 31.11 10.14 14.61
C THR A 52 31.68 9.22 13.55
N LEU A 53 32.74 9.65 12.89
CA LEU A 53 33.38 8.85 11.84
C LEU A 53 33.71 7.43 12.33
N ASN A 54 33.34 6.45 11.51
CA ASN A 54 33.53 5.01 11.73
C ASN A 54 32.71 4.40 12.88
N ARG A 55 31.65 5.09 13.33
CA ARG A 55 30.69 4.54 14.30
C ARG A 55 29.28 4.84 13.84
N GLN A 56 28.48 3.80 13.65
CA GLN A 56 27.08 3.92 13.30
C GLN A 56 26.22 3.40 14.45
N LEU A 57 25.34 4.26 14.98
CA LEU A 57 24.28 3.85 15.88
C LEU A 57 23.03 3.58 15.06
N ASP A 58 22.54 2.36 15.15
CA ASP A 58 21.27 2.00 14.54
C ASP A 58 20.08 2.66 15.26
N TRP A 59 18.90 2.42 14.73
CA TRP A 59 17.64 2.91 15.28
C TRP A 59 17.34 2.40 16.71
N THR A 60 18.00 1.34 17.18
CA THR A 60 17.89 0.86 18.57
C THR A 60 18.83 1.63 19.50
N GLY A 61 19.72 2.46 18.98
CA GLY A 61 20.75 3.18 19.72
C GLY A 61 21.99 2.32 19.99
N GLN A 62 22.13 1.18 19.32
CA GLN A 62 23.31 0.32 19.41
C GLN A 62 24.26 0.61 18.23
N VAL A 63 25.54 0.34 18.46
CA VAL A 63 26.52 0.42 17.39
C VAL A 63 26.21 -0.67 16.38
N TRP A 64 25.82 -0.25 15.20
CA TRP A 64 25.60 -1.16 14.10
C TRP A 64 26.95 -1.57 13.52
N ASN A 65 27.48 -2.64 14.02
CA ASN A 65 28.60 -3.40 13.49
C ASN A 65 29.75 -2.53 12.92
N ASP A 66 30.56 -1.98 13.78
CA ASP A 66 31.75 -1.13 13.50
C ASP A 66 32.71 -1.66 12.42
N GLY A 67 32.41 -2.73 11.77
CA GLY A 67 33.27 -3.38 10.82
C GLY A 67 32.62 -3.82 9.52
N LEU A 68 31.35 -3.48 9.27
CA LEU A 68 30.74 -3.76 7.96
C LEU A 68 31.25 -2.78 6.92
N LEU A 69 32.47 -3.09 6.44
CA LEU A 69 33.01 -2.52 5.22
C LEU A 69 32.31 -3.17 4.04
N HIS A 70 31.34 -2.48 3.44
CA HIS A 70 30.89 -2.86 2.11
C HIS A 70 31.92 -2.36 1.09
N ALA A 71 32.63 -3.26 0.45
CA ALA A 71 33.69 -2.96 -0.53
C ALA A 71 34.74 -1.94 -0.01
N GLY A 72 35.15 -2.06 1.25
CA GLY A 72 36.17 -1.18 1.85
C GLY A 72 35.67 0.18 2.33
N ARG A 73 34.35 0.39 2.43
CA ARG A 73 33.73 1.64 2.91
C ARG A 73 32.89 1.38 4.14
N VAL A 74 32.89 2.31 5.06
CA VAL A 74 32.06 2.33 6.27
C VAL A 74 30.75 3.03 5.93
N TYR A 75 29.62 2.49 6.37
CA TYR A 75 28.29 3.12 6.28
C TYR A 75 28.14 4.25 7.30
N ASP A 76 29.10 5.12 7.29
CA ASP A 76 29.20 6.29 8.14
C ASP A 76 28.41 7.44 7.52
N GLN A 77 27.66 8.15 8.33
CA GLN A 77 26.76 9.24 7.92
C GLN A 77 25.57 8.76 7.03
N HIS A 78 25.12 7.53 7.19
CA HIS A 78 23.97 7.01 6.47
C HIS A 78 22.70 7.75 6.87
N SER A 79 22.10 8.47 5.92
CA SER A 79 21.02 9.43 6.17
C SER A 79 19.63 8.83 6.17
N GLY A 80 19.48 7.58 5.73
CA GLY A 80 18.19 6.91 5.57
C GLY A 80 18.16 5.49 6.10
N VAL A 81 17.19 4.74 5.62
CA VAL A 81 17.03 3.32 5.87
C VAL A 81 17.08 2.58 4.55
N ASP A 82 17.82 1.44 4.52
CA ASP A 82 17.97 0.63 3.32
C ASP A 82 17.12 -0.63 3.37
N TYR A 83 16.40 -0.84 2.29
CA TYR A 83 15.57 -2.01 2.07
C TYR A 83 16.08 -2.77 0.84
N PRO A 84 16.77 -3.93 1.00
CA PRO A 84 17.17 -4.77 -0.13
C PRO A 84 15.96 -5.19 -0.95
N MET A 85 15.97 -4.87 -2.23
CA MET A 85 14.88 -5.17 -3.15
C MET A 85 15.46 -5.66 -4.47
N ALA A 86 14.76 -6.59 -5.14
CA ALA A 86 15.13 -6.95 -6.50
C ALA A 86 15.01 -5.72 -7.42
N LEU A 87 15.87 -5.65 -8.43
CA LEU A 87 15.76 -4.60 -9.45
C LEU A 87 14.36 -4.54 -10.03
N ARG A 88 13.84 -3.32 -10.21
CA ARG A 88 12.52 -3.02 -10.76
C ARG A 88 11.33 -3.47 -9.91
N SER A 89 11.55 -3.76 -8.62
CA SER A 89 10.45 -3.90 -7.65
C SER A 89 9.72 -2.57 -7.51
N GLU A 90 8.41 -2.64 -7.31
CA GLU A 90 7.58 -1.44 -7.13
C GLU A 90 7.97 -0.69 -5.86
N VAL A 91 8.11 0.62 -5.98
CA VAL A 91 8.32 1.56 -4.88
C VAL A 91 7.07 2.44 -4.75
N ALA A 92 6.52 2.51 -3.55
CA ALA A 92 5.29 3.21 -3.25
C ALA A 92 5.51 4.45 -2.39
N ALA A 93 4.65 5.45 -2.51
CA ALA A 93 4.65 6.60 -1.59
C ALA A 93 4.33 6.14 -0.17
N ALA A 94 5.15 6.49 0.80
CA ALA A 94 4.95 6.12 2.21
C ALA A 94 3.82 6.92 2.89
N LYS A 95 3.44 8.06 2.32
CA LYS A 95 2.40 8.97 2.82
C LYS A 95 1.81 9.79 1.67
N ASP A 96 0.59 10.31 1.85
CA ASP A 96 -0.03 11.26 0.92
C ASP A 96 0.84 12.51 0.80
N GLY A 97 1.06 13.00 -0.42
CA GLY A 97 1.95 14.14 -0.64
C GLY A 97 1.91 14.66 -2.07
N THR A 98 2.81 15.60 -2.33
CA THR A 98 3.04 16.17 -3.67
C THR A 98 4.47 15.90 -4.08
N VAL A 99 4.68 15.45 -5.30
CA VAL A 99 6.01 15.30 -5.89
C VAL A 99 6.63 16.69 -6.09
N ILE A 100 7.78 16.95 -5.47
CA ILE A 100 8.44 18.27 -5.57
C ILE A 100 9.75 18.21 -6.34
N ASP A 101 10.32 17.02 -6.51
CA ASP A 101 11.51 16.82 -7.33
C ASP A 101 11.65 15.38 -7.79
N VAL A 102 12.25 15.15 -8.97
CA VAL A 102 12.56 13.83 -9.51
C VAL A 102 13.86 13.87 -10.31
N GLU A 103 14.62 12.79 -10.26
CA GLU A 103 15.77 12.52 -11.12
C GLU A 103 15.64 11.09 -11.68
N GLY A 104 15.76 10.93 -12.96
CA GLY A 104 15.58 9.65 -13.64
C GLY A 104 16.55 9.41 -14.82
N SER A 105 17.55 10.28 -14.98
CA SER A 105 18.46 10.24 -16.14
C SER A 105 19.61 9.24 -16.00
N PHE A 106 19.92 8.78 -14.77
CA PHE A 106 20.96 7.78 -14.55
C PHE A 106 20.49 6.39 -15.03
N GLY A 107 21.40 5.61 -15.62
CA GLY A 107 21.11 4.20 -15.91
C GLY A 107 20.72 3.43 -14.64
N THR A 108 19.87 2.42 -14.76
CA THR A 108 19.31 1.65 -13.63
C THR A 108 20.32 1.10 -12.65
N SER A 109 21.56 0.84 -13.11
CA SER A 109 22.70 0.39 -12.29
C SER A 109 23.94 1.24 -12.52
N GLN A 110 23.75 2.48 -12.94
CA GLN A 110 24.86 3.40 -13.19
C GLN A 110 25.42 3.92 -11.87
N PHE A 111 26.65 3.58 -11.55
CA PHE A 111 27.37 4.12 -10.41
C PHE A 111 27.73 5.59 -10.61
N GLY A 112 27.63 6.40 -9.56
CA GLY A 112 27.92 7.83 -9.66
C GLY A 112 27.56 8.61 -8.40
N THR A 113 26.80 9.66 -8.56
CA THR A 113 26.34 10.56 -7.47
C THR A 113 25.16 9.92 -6.71
N PHE A 114 24.14 10.69 -6.37
CA PHE A 114 22.98 10.19 -5.61
C PHE A 114 22.08 9.23 -6.40
N GLY A 115 22.19 9.20 -7.74
CA GLY A 115 21.37 8.39 -8.61
C GLY A 115 19.95 8.93 -8.80
N ASN A 116 19.06 8.07 -9.29
CA ASN A 116 17.67 8.44 -9.54
C ASN A 116 16.87 8.49 -8.24
N PHE A 117 15.95 9.45 -8.17
CA PHE A 117 15.12 9.63 -6.97
C PHE A 117 13.75 10.24 -7.26
N VAL A 118 12.87 10.12 -6.28
CA VAL A 118 11.62 10.87 -6.12
C VAL A 118 11.64 11.55 -4.77
N LEU A 119 11.27 12.83 -4.69
CA LEU A 119 11.12 13.61 -3.46
C LEU A 119 9.67 14.07 -3.31
N LEU A 120 9.06 13.74 -2.16
CA LEU A 120 7.69 14.13 -1.84
C LEU A 120 7.67 15.14 -0.69
N GLN A 121 6.76 16.13 -0.80
CA GLN A 121 6.36 17.03 0.29
C GLN A 121 5.05 16.54 0.89
N HIS A 122 4.96 16.49 2.21
CA HIS A 122 3.76 16.07 2.96
C HIS A 122 3.09 17.24 3.66
N ALA A 123 1.80 17.10 3.96
CA ALA A 123 1.00 18.14 4.62
C ALA A 123 1.46 18.45 6.06
N ASP A 124 2.16 17.52 6.72
CA ASP A 124 2.76 17.71 8.04
C ASP A 124 4.09 18.49 8.02
N GLY A 125 4.49 18.99 6.86
CA GLY A 125 5.74 19.73 6.67
C GLY A 125 6.98 18.87 6.47
N ARG A 126 6.87 17.56 6.60
CA ARG A 126 7.97 16.61 6.32
C ARG A 126 8.12 16.33 4.85
N ARG A 127 9.26 15.73 4.49
CA ARG A 127 9.53 15.20 3.16
C ARG A 127 9.96 13.75 3.25
N THR A 128 9.69 12.97 2.20
CA THR A 128 10.27 11.64 2.00
C THR A 128 11.01 11.58 0.69
N LEU A 129 12.13 10.89 0.69
CA LEU A 129 13.05 10.79 -0.43
C LEU A 129 13.34 9.31 -0.70
N TYR A 130 13.27 8.92 -1.96
CA TYR A 130 13.35 7.54 -2.44
C TYR A 130 14.49 7.48 -3.44
N TYR A 131 15.64 6.95 -3.02
CA TYR A 131 16.87 6.90 -3.84
C TYR A 131 17.12 5.55 -4.49
N HIS A 132 18.13 5.55 -5.35
CA HIS A 132 18.64 4.41 -6.12
C HIS A 132 17.61 3.78 -7.04
N LEU A 133 16.64 4.57 -7.49
CA LEU A 133 15.60 4.09 -8.40
C LEU A 133 16.17 3.68 -9.76
N ALA A 134 15.43 2.87 -10.50
CA ALA A 134 15.74 2.54 -11.88
C ALA A 134 15.68 3.81 -12.77
N SER A 135 16.20 3.74 -13.98
CA SER A 135 16.12 4.86 -14.93
C SER A 135 14.68 5.14 -15.33
N ALA A 136 14.37 6.38 -15.69
CA ALA A 136 13.07 6.72 -16.27
C ALA A 136 12.77 5.89 -17.53
N ALA A 137 13.78 5.59 -18.34
CA ALA A 137 13.65 4.73 -19.52
C ALA A 137 13.25 3.28 -19.18
N ASP A 138 13.61 2.81 -17.99
CA ASP A 138 13.22 1.48 -17.45
C ASP A 138 11.94 1.53 -16.62
N GLY A 139 11.21 2.65 -16.63
CA GLY A 139 10.01 2.86 -15.82
C GLY A 139 10.32 3.05 -14.32
N GLY A 140 11.54 3.47 -13.98
CA GLY A 140 11.99 3.70 -12.61
C GLY A 140 11.38 4.93 -11.95
N ILE A 141 10.92 5.90 -12.74
CA ILE A 141 10.18 7.07 -12.30
C ILE A 141 8.77 6.99 -12.88
N GLY A 142 7.78 6.88 -12.01
CA GLY A 142 6.37 6.73 -12.38
C GLY A 142 5.52 7.97 -12.15
N VAL A 143 6.14 9.10 -11.77
CA VAL A 143 5.47 10.35 -11.37
C VAL A 143 6.19 11.56 -11.93
N VAL A 144 5.51 12.72 -11.91
CA VAL A 144 6.07 14.01 -12.38
C VAL A 144 5.97 15.07 -11.28
N VAL A 145 6.85 16.06 -11.32
CA VAL A 145 6.80 17.21 -10.39
C VAL A 145 5.44 17.90 -10.44
N GLY A 146 4.90 18.22 -9.26
CA GLY A 146 3.56 18.78 -9.06
C GLY A 146 2.45 17.76 -8.94
N GLN A 147 2.70 16.47 -9.21
CA GLN A 147 1.70 15.42 -9.07
C GLN A 147 1.38 15.15 -7.60
N ALA A 148 0.08 15.12 -7.26
CA ALA A 148 -0.39 14.61 -5.99
C ALA A 148 -0.38 13.08 -6.00
N VAL A 149 0.10 12.47 -4.91
CA VAL A 149 0.13 11.04 -4.70
C VAL A 149 -0.48 10.67 -3.36
N VAL A 150 -1.03 9.48 -3.26
CA VAL A 150 -1.52 8.92 -2.00
C VAL A 150 -0.56 7.83 -1.51
N ALA A 151 -0.52 7.60 -0.20
CA ALA A 151 0.29 6.52 0.37
C ALA A 151 -0.10 5.18 -0.26
N GLY A 152 0.90 4.39 -0.62
CA GLY A 152 0.75 3.14 -1.35
C GLY A 152 0.67 3.27 -2.86
N GLN A 153 0.51 4.47 -3.41
CA GLN A 153 0.57 4.66 -4.85
C GLN A 153 2.00 4.41 -5.36
N ALA A 154 2.13 3.63 -6.43
CA ALA A 154 3.42 3.43 -7.10
C ALA A 154 3.98 4.77 -7.59
N ILE A 155 5.22 5.07 -7.23
CA ILE A 155 5.94 6.29 -7.61
C ILE A 155 7.17 6.00 -8.46
N GLY A 156 7.63 4.74 -8.46
CA GLY A 156 8.79 4.32 -9.21
C GLY A 156 9.10 2.84 -9.03
N ARG A 157 10.29 2.46 -9.43
CA ARG A 157 10.83 1.10 -9.29
C ARG A 157 12.24 1.13 -8.76
N SER A 158 12.58 0.19 -7.88
CA SER A 158 13.92 0.04 -7.32
C SER A 158 14.97 -0.23 -8.40
N GLY A 159 16.16 0.29 -8.18
CA GLY A 159 17.33 0.13 -9.04
C GLY A 159 18.59 -0.10 -8.22
N CYS A 160 19.70 0.35 -8.76
CA CYS A 160 20.99 0.49 -8.10
C CYS A 160 21.76 1.65 -8.76
N SER A 161 21.10 2.78 -9.01
CA SER A 161 21.72 3.98 -9.57
C SER A 161 22.38 4.80 -8.46
N GLY A 162 23.43 5.53 -8.81
CA GLY A 162 24.21 6.33 -7.84
C GLY A 162 25.22 5.51 -7.07
N ILE A 163 25.51 5.89 -5.82
CA ILE A 163 26.42 5.17 -4.92
C ILE A 163 25.65 4.00 -4.31
N CYS A 164 25.57 2.91 -5.03
CA CYS A 164 24.83 1.71 -4.70
C CYS A 164 25.71 0.46 -4.87
N TYR A 165 25.73 -0.41 -3.86
CA TYR A 165 26.55 -1.64 -3.86
C TYR A 165 25.71 -2.93 -3.99
N GLY A 166 24.43 -2.80 -4.24
CA GLY A 166 23.47 -3.87 -4.44
C GLY A 166 22.08 -3.30 -4.58
N ALA A 167 21.20 -3.95 -5.32
CA ALA A 167 19.85 -3.45 -5.55
C ALA A 167 19.09 -3.27 -4.22
N HIS A 168 18.69 -2.03 -3.94
CA HIS A 168 17.93 -1.67 -2.74
C HIS A 168 17.16 -0.36 -2.95
N LEU A 169 16.23 -0.08 -2.06
CA LEU A 169 15.64 1.24 -1.87
C LEU A 169 16.33 1.89 -0.67
N HIS A 170 16.96 3.03 -0.87
CA HIS A 170 17.35 3.93 0.21
C HIS A 170 16.22 4.93 0.43
N PHE A 171 15.64 4.92 1.63
CA PHE A 171 14.50 5.74 2.02
C PHE A 171 14.88 6.72 3.11
N GLU A 172 14.63 8.01 2.89
CA GLU A 172 14.84 9.06 3.89
C GLU A 172 13.54 9.72 4.29
N MET A 173 13.42 10.03 5.57
CA MET A 173 12.51 11.03 6.10
C MET A 173 13.27 12.30 6.41
N LEU A 174 12.77 13.44 5.94
CA LEU A 174 13.42 14.72 6.13
C LEU A 174 12.51 15.64 6.95
N VAL A 175 13.08 16.29 7.96
CA VAL A 175 12.39 17.28 8.81
C VAL A 175 13.04 18.64 8.67
N TRP A 176 12.24 19.70 8.74
CA TRP A 176 12.74 21.05 8.72
C TRP A 176 13.48 21.38 10.02
N ASN A 177 14.73 21.78 9.91
CA ASN A 177 15.51 22.29 11.03
C ASN A 177 15.64 23.82 10.91
N ALA A 178 14.93 24.55 11.77
CA ALA A 178 14.91 26.00 11.73
C ALA A 178 16.28 26.63 12.06
N THR A 179 17.11 26.00 12.89
CA THR A 179 18.45 26.46 13.22
C THR A 179 19.41 26.34 12.04
N ALA A 180 19.32 25.22 11.31
CA ALA A 180 20.11 24.98 10.11
C ALA A 180 19.53 25.66 8.86
N ASN A 181 18.28 26.13 8.93
CA ASN A 181 17.50 26.65 7.81
C ASN A 181 17.49 25.66 6.63
N ALA A 182 17.33 24.37 6.92
CA ALA A 182 17.38 23.29 5.93
C ALA A 182 16.58 22.07 6.38
N TYR A 183 16.16 21.25 5.43
CA TYR A 183 15.69 19.91 5.71
C TYR A 183 16.87 19.02 6.10
N GLN A 184 16.68 18.21 7.12
CA GLN A 184 17.70 17.28 7.63
C GLN A 184 17.10 15.89 7.77
N PRO A 185 17.89 14.83 7.55
CA PRO A 185 17.48 13.47 7.80
C PRO A 185 16.99 13.25 9.23
N ALA A 186 15.90 12.53 9.36
CA ALA A 186 15.34 12.06 10.62
C ALA A 186 15.17 10.55 10.55
N ASP A 187 15.39 9.87 11.67
CA ASP A 187 15.18 8.43 11.75
C ASP A 187 13.68 8.15 11.91
N PRO A 188 13.02 7.54 10.90
CA PRO A 188 11.60 7.28 10.94
C PRO A 188 11.21 6.31 12.07
N LEU A 189 12.13 5.51 12.54
CA LEU A 189 11.94 4.53 13.60
C LEU A 189 12.04 5.16 14.99
N ALA A 190 13.02 6.03 15.19
CA ALA A 190 13.17 6.80 16.43
C ALA A 190 12.00 7.77 16.64
N GLU A 191 11.49 8.34 15.58
CA GLU A 191 10.33 9.24 15.61
C GLU A 191 8.99 8.52 15.76
N ARG A 192 9.00 7.18 15.83
CA ARG A 192 7.81 6.34 15.94
C ARG A 192 6.78 6.63 14.85
N ARG A 193 7.26 6.82 13.61
CA ARG A 193 6.41 7.12 12.44
C ARG A 193 5.79 5.87 11.82
N TRP A 194 6.27 4.69 12.20
CA TRP A 194 5.64 3.42 11.88
C TRP A 194 4.71 3.00 13.02
N THR A 195 3.46 2.64 12.74
CA THR A 195 2.49 2.14 13.74
C THR A 195 2.98 0.88 14.43
N THR A 196 3.72 0.05 13.71
CA THR A 196 4.35 -1.17 14.23
C THR A 196 5.71 -1.33 13.59
N TRP A 197 6.66 -1.92 14.30
CA TRP A 197 7.92 -2.33 13.72
C TRP A 197 7.77 -3.70 13.01
N PRO A 198 8.25 -3.88 11.79
CA PRO A 198 8.99 -2.98 10.91
C PRO A 198 8.15 -1.97 10.10
N GLY A 199 6.95 -1.68 10.49
CA GLY A 199 5.96 -0.93 9.74
C GLY A 199 4.96 -1.85 9.04
N ARG A 200 3.89 -1.26 8.49
CA ARG A 200 2.89 -1.99 7.70
C ARG A 200 2.93 -1.53 6.25
N VAL A 201 2.74 -2.46 5.34
CA VAL A 201 2.45 -2.10 3.95
C VAL A 201 1.18 -1.24 3.89
N PRO A 202 1.04 -0.35 2.91
CA PRO A 202 -0.08 0.59 2.89
C PRO A 202 -1.45 -0.09 2.91
N PHE A 203 -1.67 -1.03 2.01
CA PHE A 203 -2.91 -1.77 1.88
C PHE A 203 -2.63 -3.27 1.98
N ASP A 204 -3.25 -3.91 2.95
CA ASP A 204 -3.19 -5.34 3.18
C ASP A 204 -4.45 -5.82 3.89
N ALA A 205 -4.79 -7.09 3.73
CA ALA A 205 -5.94 -7.68 4.36
C ALA A 205 -5.72 -9.15 4.70
N SER A 206 -6.49 -9.65 5.64
CA SER A 206 -6.64 -11.08 5.88
C SER A 206 -8.12 -11.45 5.90
N TYR A 207 -8.47 -12.57 5.31
CA TYR A 207 -9.82 -13.13 5.34
C TYR A 207 -10.24 -13.42 6.79
N VAL A 208 -11.49 -13.12 7.13
CA VAL A 208 -12.07 -13.39 8.44
C VAL A 208 -13.15 -14.46 8.31
N ARG A 209 -14.20 -14.19 7.54
CA ARG A 209 -15.34 -15.10 7.30
C ARG A 209 -16.24 -14.56 6.19
N GLU A 210 -17.21 -15.37 5.79
CA GLU A 210 -18.23 -15.01 4.80
C GLU A 210 -19.62 -15.53 5.22
N SER A 211 -20.65 -15.08 4.52
CA SER A 211 -22.04 -15.46 4.81
C SER A 211 -22.28 -16.95 4.66
N ASN A 212 -21.60 -17.59 3.71
CA ASN A 212 -21.71 -19.01 3.43
C ASN A 212 -20.39 -19.53 2.86
N SER A 213 -19.66 -20.33 3.63
CA SER A 213 -18.40 -20.95 3.22
C SER A 213 -18.60 -22.20 2.33
N GLY A 214 -19.84 -22.60 2.08
CA GLY A 214 -20.21 -23.66 1.13
C GLY A 214 -20.58 -23.10 -0.24
N SER A 215 -21.25 -23.91 -1.05
CA SER A 215 -21.78 -23.44 -2.34
C SER A 215 -23.01 -22.58 -2.15
N GLU A 216 -23.02 -21.41 -2.77
CA GLU A 216 -24.23 -20.62 -2.93
C GLU A 216 -25.16 -21.31 -3.94
N VAL A 217 -26.38 -21.59 -3.53
CA VAL A 217 -27.39 -22.19 -4.42
C VAL A 217 -28.33 -21.09 -4.91
N ILE A 218 -28.25 -20.77 -6.20
CA ILE A 218 -29.00 -19.67 -6.81
C ILE A 218 -29.92 -20.21 -7.87
N ARG A 219 -31.22 -19.91 -7.78
CA ARG A 219 -32.14 -20.23 -8.88
C ARG A 219 -31.86 -19.36 -10.09
N GLN A 220 -32.03 -19.91 -11.27
CA GLN A 220 -31.94 -19.16 -12.50
C GLN A 220 -32.87 -17.93 -12.46
N GLY A 221 -32.33 -16.75 -12.74
CA GLY A 221 -33.03 -15.46 -12.65
C GLY A 221 -33.15 -14.85 -11.27
N GLN A 222 -32.88 -15.59 -10.20
CA GLN A 222 -32.86 -15.08 -8.82
C GLN A 222 -31.57 -14.31 -8.51
N THR A 223 -31.65 -13.41 -7.54
CA THR A 223 -30.48 -12.76 -6.89
C THR A 223 -30.50 -13.12 -5.42
N ILE A 224 -29.35 -13.51 -4.89
CA ILE A 224 -29.11 -13.70 -3.45
C ILE A 224 -28.11 -12.65 -2.97
N THR A 225 -28.08 -12.43 -1.67
CA THR A 225 -27.06 -11.57 -1.03
C THR A 225 -25.96 -12.42 -0.45
N HIS A 226 -24.73 -12.12 -0.80
CA HIS A 226 -23.53 -12.68 -0.21
C HIS A 226 -22.73 -11.57 0.46
N TRP A 227 -21.97 -11.88 1.52
CA TRP A 227 -21.02 -10.95 2.13
C TRP A 227 -19.77 -11.70 2.56
N VAL A 228 -18.65 -10.96 2.57
CA VAL A 228 -17.34 -11.41 3.06
C VAL A 228 -16.75 -10.35 3.98
N GLU A 229 -16.03 -10.78 5.00
CA GLU A 229 -15.33 -9.91 5.94
C GLU A 229 -13.82 -10.11 5.83
N PHE A 230 -13.13 -8.98 5.83
CA PHE A 230 -11.66 -8.92 5.87
C PHE A 230 -11.20 -8.02 7.01
N ARG A 231 -10.13 -8.44 7.68
CA ARG A 231 -9.38 -7.58 8.60
C ARG A 231 -8.41 -6.72 7.80
N ASN A 232 -8.40 -5.43 8.08
CA ASN A 232 -7.39 -4.52 7.55
C ASN A 232 -6.05 -4.78 8.26
N THR A 233 -5.10 -5.43 7.61
CA THR A 233 -3.75 -5.68 8.14
C THR A 233 -2.73 -4.65 7.63
N GLY A 234 -3.17 -3.75 6.73
CA GLY A 234 -2.38 -2.64 6.23
C GLY A 234 -2.26 -1.47 7.21
N GLY A 235 -1.40 -0.53 6.88
CA GLY A 235 -1.18 0.69 7.68
C GLY A 235 -2.20 1.80 7.42
N ARG A 236 -2.96 1.74 6.31
CA ARG A 236 -3.95 2.77 5.97
C ARG A 236 -5.36 2.40 6.42
N THR A 237 -6.08 3.39 6.92
CA THR A 237 -7.53 3.29 7.10
C THR A 237 -8.21 3.18 5.74
N TRP A 238 -9.04 2.16 5.53
CA TRP A 238 -9.91 2.06 4.36
C TRP A 238 -11.05 3.08 4.49
N ARG A 239 -11.23 3.90 3.47
CA ARG A 239 -12.28 4.93 3.47
C ARG A 239 -13.20 4.72 2.27
N ARG A 240 -14.51 4.65 2.53
CA ARG A 240 -15.53 4.45 1.50
C ARG A 240 -15.68 5.65 0.56
N ASP A 241 -15.39 6.85 1.04
CA ASP A 241 -15.47 8.13 0.32
C ASP A 241 -14.17 8.55 -0.37
N ALA A 242 -13.10 7.74 -0.27
CA ALA A 242 -11.83 8.09 -0.87
C ALA A 242 -11.93 8.15 -2.41
N ALA A 243 -11.42 9.22 -3.00
CA ALA A 243 -11.32 9.36 -4.46
C ALA A 243 -10.27 8.41 -5.05
N VAL A 244 -9.19 8.13 -4.30
CA VAL A 244 -8.09 7.21 -4.65
C VAL A 244 -7.84 6.29 -3.46
N GLY A 245 -7.58 5.02 -3.72
CA GLY A 245 -7.37 4.03 -2.66
C GLY A 245 -8.66 3.56 -1.97
N ARG A 246 -9.82 3.80 -2.56
CA ARG A 246 -11.10 3.25 -2.11
C ARG A 246 -11.08 1.73 -2.24
N ILE A 247 -11.41 1.02 -1.16
CA ILE A 247 -11.35 -0.44 -1.17
C ILE A 247 -12.63 -1.02 -1.75
N GLY A 248 -12.46 -1.74 -2.85
CA GLY A 248 -13.52 -2.48 -3.54
C GLY A 248 -13.23 -3.97 -3.61
N LEU A 249 -14.27 -4.73 -3.92
CA LEU A 249 -14.20 -6.15 -4.21
C LEU A 249 -14.37 -6.33 -5.73
N GLY A 250 -13.27 -6.56 -6.42
CA GLY A 250 -13.25 -6.75 -7.87
C GLY A 250 -13.17 -8.23 -8.25
N THR A 251 -13.62 -8.56 -9.47
CA THR A 251 -13.43 -9.89 -10.05
C THR A 251 -11.95 -10.14 -10.30
N TRP A 252 -11.52 -11.40 -10.10
CA TRP A 252 -10.12 -11.78 -10.13
C TRP A 252 -9.87 -13.04 -10.97
N SER A 253 -8.66 -13.18 -11.48
CA SER A 253 -8.19 -14.35 -12.24
C SER A 253 -9.03 -14.72 -13.49
N PRO A 254 -9.02 -13.87 -14.54
CA PRO A 254 -8.25 -12.64 -14.70
C PRO A 254 -8.88 -11.43 -13.98
N ALA A 255 -8.02 -10.48 -13.57
CA ALA A 255 -8.48 -9.25 -12.94
C ALA A 255 -9.43 -8.47 -13.85
N TRP A 256 -10.49 -7.89 -13.25
CA TRP A 256 -11.49 -7.09 -13.96
C TRP A 256 -12.28 -7.84 -15.06
N HIS A 257 -12.40 -9.16 -15.00
CA HIS A 257 -13.30 -9.87 -15.93
C HIS A 257 -14.76 -9.53 -15.65
N ALA A 258 -15.59 -9.51 -16.68
CA ALA A 258 -17.02 -9.32 -16.50
C ALA A 258 -17.63 -10.58 -15.89
N SER A 259 -18.21 -10.47 -14.69
CA SER A 259 -18.88 -11.59 -14.02
C SER A 259 -20.21 -11.93 -14.67
N ARG A 260 -20.47 -13.21 -14.82
CA ARG A 260 -21.78 -13.73 -15.21
C ARG A 260 -22.81 -13.65 -14.09
N PHE A 261 -22.33 -13.43 -12.85
CA PHE A 261 -23.14 -13.38 -11.64
C PHE A 261 -23.39 -11.94 -11.17
N ALA A 262 -22.94 -10.95 -11.93
CA ALA A 262 -23.14 -9.55 -11.58
C ALA A 262 -24.63 -9.24 -11.41
N ALA A 263 -25.01 -8.78 -10.22
CA ALA A 263 -26.35 -8.33 -9.91
C ALA A 263 -26.50 -6.83 -10.18
N GLY A 264 -27.72 -6.31 -10.12
CA GLY A 264 -27.98 -4.91 -10.43
C GLY A 264 -27.45 -3.90 -9.41
N ASP A 265 -26.99 -4.37 -8.25
CA ASP A 265 -26.38 -3.57 -7.19
C ASP A 265 -24.84 -3.39 -7.36
N TRP A 266 -24.22 -4.08 -8.33
CA TRP A 266 -22.79 -3.93 -8.58
C TRP A 266 -22.48 -2.59 -9.24
N PRO A 267 -21.41 -1.88 -8.81
CA PRO A 267 -20.93 -0.66 -9.48
C PRO A 267 -20.57 -0.87 -10.95
N SER A 268 -20.08 -2.06 -11.31
CA SER A 268 -19.86 -2.48 -12.71
C SER A 268 -19.90 -4.00 -12.81
N SER A 269 -19.87 -4.55 -14.02
CA SER A 269 -19.83 -6.02 -14.22
C SER A 269 -18.58 -6.71 -13.65
N SER A 270 -17.56 -5.93 -13.27
CA SER A 270 -16.27 -6.44 -12.74
C SER A 270 -15.93 -5.91 -11.35
N LEU A 271 -16.78 -5.10 -10.75
CA LEU A 271 -16.63 -4.57 -9.38
C LEU A 271 -17.91 -4.87 -8.62
N ALA A 272 -17.82 -5.80 -7.66
CA ALA A 272 -19.00 -6.29 -6.94
C ALA A 272 -19.52 -5.24 -5.93
N THR A 273 -18.63 -4.64 -5.14
CA THR A 273 -19.03 -3.70 -4.10
C THR A 273 -17.82 -2.94 -3.54
N PHE A 274 -18.10 -2.01 -2.65
CA PHE A 274 -17.13 -1.36 -1.77
C PHE A 274 -17.39 -1.78 -0.32
N SER A 275 -16.46 -1.45 0.60
CA SER A 275 -16.65 -1.68 2.03
C SER A 275 -17.98 -1.08 2.51
N ASP A 276 -18.75 -1.82 3.30
CA ASP A 276 -20.03 -1.37 3.86
C ASP A 276 -19.84 -0.23 4.86
N ALA A 277 -18.75 -0.30 5.64
CA ALA A 277 -18.38 0.73 6.61
C ALA A 277 -17.84 1.99 5.93
N ALA A 278 -18.13 3.16 6.49
CA ALA A 278 -17.57 4.44 6.04
C ALA A 278 -16.04 4.47 6.18
N SER A 279 -15.50 3.81 7.22
CA SER A 279 -14.06 3.65 7.43
C SER A 279 -13.75 2.35 8.17
N VAL A 280 -12.59 1.74 7.85
CA VAL A 280 -12.06 0.55 8.53
C VAL A 280 -10.61 0.85 8.89
N PRO A 281 -10.30 1.17 10.16
CA PRO A 281 -8.93 1.45 10.57
C PRO A 281 -8.06 0.19 10.52
N PRO A 282 -6.73 0.32 10.61
CA PRO A 282 -5.84 -0.81 10.85
C PRO A 282 -6.37 -1.69 11.98
N ASP A 283 -6.26 -3.01 11.82
CA ASP A 283 -6.82 -4.07 12.66
C ASP A 283 -8.35 -4.15 12.72
N GLY A 284 -9.07 -3.18 12.18
CA GLY A 284 -10.52 -3.23 12.03
C GLY A 284 -10.97 -4.29 11.02
N VAL A 285 -12.25 -4.68 11.11
CA VAL A 285 -12.87 -5.63 10.17
C VAL A 285 -13.85 -4.87 9.30
N GLY A 286 -13.66 -4.98 7.98
CA GLY A 286 -14.57 -4.46 6.97
C GLY A 286 -15.40 -5.57 6.35
N ARG A 287 -16.70 -5.31 6.16
CA ARG A 287 -17.61 -6.18 5.44
C ARG A 287 -17.84 -5.64 4.03
N PHE A 288 -18.02 -6.57 3.09
CA PHE A 288 -18.31 -6.30 1.69
C PHE A 288 -19.54 -7.10 1.30
N THR A 289 -20.68 -6.44 1.15
CA THR A 289 -21.96 -7.06 0.83
C THR A 289 -22.29 -6.81 -0.64
N PHE A 290 -22.72 -7.85 -1.36
CA PHE A 290 -23.06 -7.78 -2.79
C PHE A 290 -24.07 -8.84 -3.21
N GLY A 291 -24.80 -8.56 -4.28
CA GLY A 291 -25.72 -9.51 -4.90
C GLY A 291 -24.98 -10.50 -5.80
N LEU A 292 -25.47 -11.74 -5.87
CA LEU A 292 -25.10 -12.73 -6.88
C LEU A 292 -26.33 -13.16 -7.64
N ARG A 293 -26.34 -12.99 -8.97
CA ARG A 293 -27.48 -13.34 -9.83
C ARG A 293 -27.27 -14.66 -10.55
N GLY A 294 -28.23 -15.55 -10.47
CA GLY A 294 -28.26 -16.82 -11.19
C GLY A 294 -28.56 -16.64 -12.68
N SER A 295 -27.71 -15.90 -13.42
CA SER A 295 -27.86 -15.65 -14.86
C SER A 295 -27.27 -16.74 -15.75
N PRO A 296 -26.19 -17.45 -15.38
CA PRO A 296 -25.64 -18.55 -16.19
C PRO A 296 -26.62 -19.71 -16.37
N PRO A 297 -26.38 -20.59 -17.36
CA PRO A 297 -27.06 -21.88 -17.43
C PRO A 297 -26.92 -22.67 -16.13
N LEU A 298 -27.77 -23.71 -15.96
CA LEU A 298 -27.68 -24.60 -14.81
C LEU A 298 -26.30 -25.24 -14.73
N GLY A 299 -25.74 -25.33 -13.53
CA GLY A 299 -24.42 -25.94 -13.33
C GLY A 299 -23.68 -25.40 -12.12
N SER A 300 -22.50 -25.98 -11.89
CA SER A 300 -21.59 -25.56 -10.84
C SER A 300 -20.50 -24.63 -11.39
N TYR A 301 -20.23 -23.55 -10.66
CA TYR A 301 -19.33 -22.48 -11.06
C TYR A 301 -18.44 -22.08 -9.89
N ARG A 302 -17.37 -21.34 -10.21
CA ARG A 302 -16.57 -20.58 -9.26
C ARG A 302 -16.45 -19.17 -9.77
N GLU A 303 -16.85 -18.21 -8.96
CA GLU A 303 -16.58 -16.80 -9.23
C GLU A 303 -15.45 -16.35 -8.33
N THR A 304 -14.43 -15.71 -8.90
CA THR A 304 -13.22 -15.33 -8.18
C THR A 304 -13.17 -13.84 -7.95
N PHE A 305 -12.77 -13.46 -6.76
CA PHE A 305 -12.69 -12.08 -6.31
C PHE A 305 -11.35 -11.78 -5.63
N ASN A 306 -10.98 -10.50 -5.62
CA ASN A 306 -9.93 -9.99 -4.76
C ASN A 306 -10.24 -8.56 -4.33
N LEU A 307 -9.63 -8.12 -3.23
CA LEU A 307 -9.69 -6.72 -2.83
C LEU A 307 -8.79 -5.86 -3.72
N VAL A 308 -9.22 -4.64 -3.97
CA VAL A 308 -8.49 -3.63 -4.71
C VAL A 308 -8.60 -2.28 -4.04
N ALA A 309 -7.47 -1.63 -3.81
CA ALA A 309 -7.40 -0.20 -3.54
C ALA A 309 -7.43 0.51 -4.91
N GLN A 310 -8.58 1.06 -5.29
CA GLN A 310 -8.81 1.60 -6.63
C GLN A 310 -7.77 2.66 -7.00
N SER A 311 -7.25 2.56 -8.22
CA SER A 311 -6.20 3.41 -8.78
C SER A 311 -4.88 3.38 -8.01
N VAL A 312 -4.68 2.40 -7.10
CA VAL A 312 -3.46 2.23 -6.32
C VAL A 312 -2.90 0.83 -6.50
N HIS A 313 -3.55 -0.21 -5.95
CA HIS A 313 -2.98 -1.54 -5.88
C HIS A 313 -4.04 -2.64 -5.72
N TRP A 314 -3.80 -3.83 -6.30
CA TRP A 314 -4.54 -5.04 -5.98
C TRP A 314 -3.92 -5.73 -4.77
N PHE A 315 -4.76 -6.38 -3.94
CA PHE A 315 -4.28 -7.19 -2.82
C PHE A 315 -3.84 -8.57 -3.34
N ASP A 316 -2.85 -8.59 -4.24
CA ASP A 316 -2.41 -9.79 -4.98
C ASP A 316 -1.20 -10.50 -4.37
N HIS A 317 -0.73 -10.04 -3.20
CA HIS A 317 0.38 -10.70 -2.53
C HIS A 317 -0.04 -12.04 -1.87
N ALA A 318 0.97 -12.86 -1.55
CA ALA A 318 0.82 -14.26 -1.17
C ALA A 318 -0.11 -14.58 0.01
N ARG A 319 -0.52 -13.58 0.79
CA ARG A 319 -1.39 -13.78 1.95
C ARG A 319 -2.87 -13.78 1.61
N LEU A 320 -3.28 -13.05 0.59
CA LEU A 320 -4.67 -12.94 0.19
C LEU A 320 -4.94 -13.66 -1.14
N GLY A 321 -4.16 -13.39 -2.20
CA GLY A 321 -4.17 -14.10 -3.48
C GLY A 321 -5.51 -14.23 -4.19
N GLY A 322 -6.54 -13.56 -3.68
CA GLY A 322 -7.93 -13.74 -4.09
C GLY A 322 -8.63 -14.88 -3.33
N PHE A 323 -9.94 -14.92 -3.45
CA PHE A 323 -10.80 -16.01 -2.97
C PHE A 323 -11.85 -16.32 -4.03
N TYR A 324 -12.59 -17.40 -3.85
CA TYR A 324 -13.68 -17.74 -4.77
C TYR A 324 -14.96 -18.07 -3.99
N VAL A 325 -16.09 -17.74 -4.60
CA VAL A 325 -17.40 -18.19 -4.15
C VAL A 325 -17.83 -19.36 -5.04
N PRO A 326 -18.01 -20.56 -4.50
CA PRO A 326 -18.59 -21.66 -5.25
C PRO A 326 -20.08 -21.42 -5.42
N ILE A 327 -20.61 -21.58 -6.65
CA ILE A 327 -22.00 -21.27 -7.01
C ILE A 327 -22.61 -22.45 -7.75
N LEU A 328 -23.78 -22.87 -7.28
CA LEU A 328 -24.65 -23.83 -8.00
C LEU A 328 -25.86 -23.07 -8.55
N VAL A 329 -25.95 -22.91 -9.86
CA VAL A 329 -27.20 -22.45 -10.52
C VAL A 329 -28.12 -23.62 -10.72
N SER A 330 -29.30 -23.56 -10.09
CA SER A 330 -30.26 -24.68 -10.05
C SER A 330 -31.70 -24.19 -10.28
N ASN A 331 -32.53 -25.02 -10.85
CA ASN A 331 -33.98 -24.81 -10.90
C ASN A 331 -34.74 -25.55 -9.78
N LEU A 332 -34.02 -26.34 -8.97
CA LEU A 332 -34.64 -27.02 -7.84
C LEU A 332 -35.17 -26.02 -6.82
N PRO A 333 -36.30 -26.28 -6.15
CA PRO A 333 -36.76 -25.44 -5.06
C PRO A 333 -35.71 -25.39 -3.98
N SER A 334 -35.45 -24.19 -3.41
CA SER A 334 -34.59 -24.05 -2.22
C SER A 334 -35.27 -24.82 -1.09
N CYS A 335 -34.59 -25.84 -0.57
CA CYS A 335 -35.04 -26.51 0.65
C CYS A 335 -34.81 -25.55 1.81
N GLY A 336 -35.85 -24.81 2.20
CA GLY A 336 -35.82 -24.02 3.41
C GLY A 336 -35.64 -24.94 4.63
N PRO A 337 -35.12 -24.41 5.78
CA PRO A 337 -35.03 -25.20 7.00
C PRO A 337 -36.41 -25.72 7.37
N GLN A 338 -36.58 -27.04 7.34
CA GLN A 338 -37.82 -27.70 7.80
C GLN A 338 -37.88 -27.53 9.32
N PRO A 339 -38.94 -26.93 9.87
CA PRO A 339 -39.07 -26.84 11.33
C PRO A 339 -39.25 -28.26 11.87
N GLY A 340 -38.27 -28.70 12.70
CA GLY A 340 -38.39 -29.90 13.52
C GLY A 340 -37.60 -31.16 13.11
N LEU A 341 -36.80 -31.12 12.03
CA LEU A 341 -35.91 -32.23 11.69
C LEU A 341 -34.46 -31.88 12.02
N LYS A 342 -33.77 -32.75 12.83
CA LYS A 342 -32.31 -32.65 13.00
C LYS A 342 -31.69 -32.79 11.60
N ALA A 343 -30.88 -31.84 11.23
CA ALA A 343 -30.25 -31.66 9.94
C ALA A 343 -29.66 -32.98 9.37
N PRO A 344 -30.16 -33.50 8.25
CA PRO A 344 -29.49 -34.58 7.52
C PRO A 344 -28.24 -34.03 6.83
N ARG A 345 -27.22 -34.87 6.71
CA ARG A 345 -25.92 -34.51 6.08
C ARG A 345 -26.02 -34.22 4.57
N VAL A 346 -27.21 -34.38 3.96
CA VAL A 346 -27.53 -34.00 2.60
C VAL A 346 -28.98 -33.51 2.59
N PRO A 347 -29.31 -32.32 2.07
CA PRO A 347 -30.69 -31.92 1.92
C PRO A 347 -31.33 -32.81 0.85
N VAL A 348 -32.27 -33.65 1.26
CA VAL A 348 -33.16 -34.36 0.35
C VAL A 348 -34.43 -33.53 0.23
N CYS A 349 -34.70 -33.06 -0.96
CA CYS A 349 -35.99 -32.43 -1.31
C CYS A 349 -37.01 -33.50 -1.67
#